data_bb9f2820da38cfe6cd6f73b379e2fe8b
#
_entry.id   bb9f2820da38cfe6cd6f73b379e2fe8b
#
_cell.length_a   1.000
_cell.length_b   1.000
_cell.length_c   1.000
_cell.angle_alpha   90.00
_cell.angle_beta   90.00
_cell.angle_gamma   90.00
#
_symmetry.space_group_name_H-M   'P 1'
#
loop_
_entity.id
_entity.type
_entity.pdbx_description
1 polymer ?
#
loop_
_entity_poly.entity_id
_entity_poly.type
_entity_poly.pdbx_seq_one_letter_code
_entity_poly.pdbx_strand_id
1 'polypeptide(L)'
;MTGPDYGLDDGSGSTGRSGLLGAVDAVDERVDALFEPLRGRPSIDTAAKVVTAIGDHGWLWTGVALWRGRRSGPNRRAAIRALGVAGVSSTIVNTGIKQVVGRERPDRTDLRISNAGVPVREPKTSSFPSGHTLAAFCAATVLTRPGERAGNAFLYTAAGLIGVSRIHLRAHHASDVLGGVVIGTVLGLTVRRFR
;
A
#
# COMPACT_ATOMS: atom_id res chain seq x y z
N MET A 1 12.08 62.49 -13.18
CA MET A 1 11.48 61.73 -12.04
C MET A 1 11.44 60.28 -12.46
N THR A 2 12.46 59.55 -12.14
CA THR A 2 12.65 58.15 -12.45
C THR A 2 12.15 57.37 -11.23
N GLY A 3 11.08 56.60 -11.41
CA GLY A 3 10.57 55.69 -10.35
C GLY A 3 11.50 54.52 -10.11
N PRO A 4 11.52 53.94 -8.90
CA PRO A 4 12.38 52.83 -8.58
C PRO A 4 11.90 51.55 -9.26
N ASP A 5 12.84 50.92 -9.91
CA ASP A 5 12.74 49.57 -10.49
C ASP A 5 12.68 48.57 -9.34
N TYR A 6 11.53 47.98 -9.11
CA TYR A 6 11.38 46.83 -8.22
C TYR A 6 11.74 45.59 -9.03
N GLY A 7 13.02 45.30 -9.06
CA GLY A 7 13.52 44.00 -9.52
C GLY A 7 12.92 42.91 -8.64
N LEU A 8 11.86 42.26 -9.12
CA LEU A 8 11.37 41.02 -8.57
C LEU A 8 12.32 39.91 -8.98
N ASP A 9 13.35 39.74 -8.18
CA ASP A 9 14.19 38.56 -8.18
C ASP A 9 13.40 37.42 -7.54
N ASP A 10 12.60 36.70 -8.32
CA ASP A 10 12.01 35.46 -7.89
C ASP A 10 12.82 34.23 -8.33
N GLY A 11 14.11 34.42 -8.38
CA GLY A 11 15.10 33.38 -8.62
C GLY A 11 15.34 32.51 -7.42
N SER A 12 14.35 31.88 -6.82
CA SER A 12 14.74 30.93 -5.78
C SER A 12 13.58 30.03 -5.36
N GLY A 13 13.54 28.91 -5.82
CA GLY A 13 12.66 27.94 -5.18
C GLY A 13 12.76 26.51 -5.69
N SER A 14 13.52 26.27 -6.71
CA SER A 14 13.91 24.90 -7.02
C SER A 14 15.19 24.52 -6.26
N THR A 15 15.23 24.74 -4.96
CA THR A 15 16.22 24.04 -4.14
C THR A 15 15.89 22.56 -4.27
N GLY A 16 16.67 21.93 -5.15
CA GLY A 16 16.51 20.56 -5.51
C GLY A 16 16.26 19.70 -4.28
N ARG A 17 15.24 18.90 -4.30
CA ARG A 17 15.18 17.66 -3.54
C ARG A 17 16.33 16.78 -4.02
N SER A 18 17.56 17.32 -3.89
CA SER A 18 18.82 16.70 -4.27
C SER A 18 19.14 15.66 -3.24
N GLY A 19 19.33 14.44 -3.67
CA GLY A 19 19.70 13.34 -2.79
C GLY A 19 18.67 12.20 -2.80
N LEU A 20 18.55 11.53 -1.67
CA LEU A 20 17.75 10.31 -1.55
C LEU A 20 16.28 10.49 -1.93
N LEU A 21 15.66 11.61 -1.56
CA LEU A 21 14.25 11.88 -1.88
C LEU A 21 14.02 12.04 -3.39
N GLY A 22 14.91 12.75 -4.09
CA GLY A 22 14.83 12.86 -5.54
C GLY A 22 15.02 11.53 -6.25
N ALA A 23 15.89 10.67 -5.73
CA ALA A 23 16.05 9.31 -6.25
C ALA A 23 14.79 8.45 -6.03
N VAL A 24 14.12 8.59 -4.90
CA VAL A 24 12.85 7.89 -4.63
C VAL A 24 11.77 8.37 -5.58
N ASP A 25 11.61 9.67 -5.76
CA ASP A 25 10.61 10.25 -6.67
C ASP A 25 10.88 9.78 -8.13
N ALA A 26 12.13 9.76 -8.58
CA ALA A 26 12.49 9.25 -9.91
C ALA A 26 12.18 7.75 -10.09
N VAL A 27 12.32 6.94 -9.05
CA VAL A 27 11.90 5.52 -9.08
C VAL A 27 10.39 5.41 -9.16
N ASP A 28 9.67 6.20 -8.38
CA ASP A 28 8.21 6.21 -8.37
C ASP A 28 7.64 6.59 -9.74
N GLU A 29 8.17 7.62 -10.38
CA GLU A 29 7.80 8.03 -11.73
C GLU A 29 8.06 6.95 -12.77
N ARG A 30 9.24 6.30 -12.72
CA ARG A 30 9.58 5.20 -13.63
C ARG A 30 8.63 4.02 -13.47
N VAL A 31 8.31 3.65 -12.23
CA VAL A 31 7.37 2.55 -11.97
C VAL A 31 5.97 2.95 -12.45
N ASP A 32 5.51 4.17 -12.17
CA ASP A 32 4.19 4.63 -12.65
C ASP A 32 4.07 4.58 -14.17
N ALA A 33 5.13 4.98 -14.90
CA ALA A 33 5.21 4.91 -16.35
C ALA A 33 5.07 3.49 -16.91
N LEU A 34 5.56 2.46 -16.18
CA LEU A 34 5.38 1.06 -16.58
C LEU A 34 3.91 0.61 -16.52
N PHE A 35 3.10 1.22 -15.68
CA PHE A 35 1.67 0.90 -15.55
C PHE A 35 0.81 1.66 -16.57
N GLU A 36 1.30 2.77 -17.15
CA GLU A 36 0.51 3.61 -18.05
C GLU A 36 -0.09 2.83 -19.24
N PRO A 37 0.65 1.94 -19.95
CA PRO A 37 0.10 1.16 -21.06
C PRO A 37 -0.97 0.13 -20.64
N LEU A 38 -1.07 -0.17 -19.35
CA LEU A 38 -2.02 -1.14 -18.79
C LEU A 38 -3.32 -0.48 -18.34
N ARG A 39 -3.29 0.81 -18.06
CA ARG A 39 -4.44 1.61 -17.61
C ARG A 39 -5.41 1.86 -18.78
N GLY A 40 -6.69 1.94 -18.46
CA GLY A 40 -7.74 2.06 -19.47
C GLY A 40 -8.14 0.75 -20.13
N ARG A 41 -7.47 -0.36 -19.81
CA ARG A 41 -7.86 -1.70 -20.26
C ARG A 41 -8.91 -2.27 -19.29
N PRO A 42 -10.19 -2.46 -19.71
CA PRO A 42 -11.28 -2.79 -18.78
C PRO A 42 -11.04 -4.03 -17.94
N SER A 43 -10.40 -5.06 -18.51
CA SER A 43 -10.10 -6.31 -17.80
C SER A 43 -9.06 -6.10 -16.68
N ILE A 44 -8.00 -5.34 -16.97
CA ILE A 44 -6.91 -5.08 -16.01
C ILE A 44 -7.40 -4.14 -14.92
N ASP A 45 -8.11 -3.07 -15.30
CA ASP A 45 -8.67 -2.11 -14.36
C ASP A 45 -9.68 -2.78 -13.41
N THR A 46 -10.55 -3.64 -13.96
CA THR A 46 -11.51 -4.40 -13.15
C THR A 46 -10.78 -5.37 -12.21
N ALA A 47 -9.77 -6.09 -12.69
CA ALA A 47 -8.97 -6.97 -11.85
C ALA A 47 -8.29 -6.21 -10.70
N ALA A 48 -7.69 -5.05 -10.97
CA ALA A 48 -7.06 -4.22 -9.95
C ALA A 48 -8.08 -3.70 -8.92
N LYS A 49 -9.27 -3.30 -9.36
CA LYS A 49 -10.37 -2.88 -8.47
C LYS A 49 -10.87 -4.02 -7.59
N VAL A 50 -11.07 -5.21 -8.18
CA VAL A 50 -11.50 -6.41 -7.43
C VAL A 50 -10.46 -6.81 -6.40
N VAL A 51 -9.18 -6.86 -6.78
CA VAL A 51 -8.08 -7.19 -5.86
C VAL A 51 -8.00 -6.19 -4.70
N THR A 52 -8.14 -4.90 -5.01
CA THR A 52 -8.21 -3.85 -3.97
C THR A 52 -9.41 -4.05 -3.05
N ALA A 53 -10.61 -4.28 -3.60
CA ALA A 53 -11.83 -4.47 -2.81
C ALA A 53 -11.77 -5.71 -1.91
N ILE A 54 -11.17 -6.81 -2.40
CA ILE A 54 -10.93 -8.01 -1.59
C ILE A 54 -9.94 -7.71 -0.45
N GLY A 55 -8.95 -6.84 -0.69
CA GLY A 55 -8.01 -6.36 0.33
C GLY A 55 -8.63 -5.36 1.31
N ASP A 56 -9.76 -4.73 0.96
CA ASP A 56 -10.45 -3.77 1.82
C ASP A 56 -10.99 -4.45 3.08
N HIS A 57 -10.90 -3.72 4.20
CA HIS A 57 -11.42 -4.15 5.50
C HIS A 57 -10.88 -5.52 5.98
N GLY A 58 -9.85 -6.07 5.33
CA GLY A 58 -9.23 -7.33 5.72
C GLY A 58 -10.08 -8.58 5.46
N TRP A 59 -11.13 -8.52 4.64
CA TRP A 59 -12.02 -9.65 4.37
C TRP A 59 -11.30 -10.91 3.88
N LEU A 60 -10.34 -10.74 2.94
CA LEU A 60 -9.50 -11.85 2.47
C LEU A 60 -8.78 -12.54 3.63
N TRP A 61 -8.12 -11.74 4.45
CA TRP A 61 -7.29 -12.23 5.55
C TRP A 61 -8.13 -12.85 6.65
N THR A 62 -9.30 -12.29 6.91
CA THR A 62 -10.31 -12.87 7.81
C THR A 62 -10.75 -14.24 7.32
N GLY A 63 -11.11 -14.37 6.05
CA GLY A 63 -11.49 -15.64 5.44
C GLY A 63 -10.39 -16.69 5.53
N VAL A 64 -9.15 -16.31 5.15
CA VAL A 64 -7.98 -17.19 5.24
C VAL A 64 -7.69 -17.60 6.69
N ALA A 65 -7.78 -16.67 7.63
CA ALA A 65 -7.54 -16.93 9.04
C ALA A 65 -8.58 -17.92 9.61
N LEU A 66 -9.86 -17.71 9.31
CA LEU A 66 -10.93 -18.61 9.73
C LEU A 66 -10.80 -19.98 9.09
N TRP A 67 -10.49 -20.04 7.80
CA TRP A 67 -10.27 -21.32 7.09
C TRP A 67 -9.11 -22.11 7.71
N ARG A 68 -7.98 -21.46 7.96
CA ARG A 68 -6.83 -22.08 8.64
C ARG A 68 -7.12 -22.44 10.09
N GLY A 69 -7.95 -21.65 10.78
CA GLY A 69 -8.34 -21.88 12.16
C GLY A 69 -9.23 -23.12 12.39
N ARG A 70 -9.88 -23.63 11.34
CA ARG A 70 -10.73 -24.82 11.44
C ARG A 70 -9.96 -26.11 11.72
N ARG A 71 -8.65 -26.15 11.45
CA ARG A 71 -7.85 -27.39 11.49
C ARG A 71 -7.19 -27.69 12.85
N SER A 72 -7.00 -26.71 13.72
CA SER A 72 -6.44 -26.92 15.08
C SER A 72 -6.58 -25.70 15.98
N GLY A 73 -6.55 -25.91 17.31
CA GLY A 73 -6.58 -24.84 18.32
C GLY A 73 -5.45 -23.81 18.19
N PRO A 74 -4.18 -24.22 17.96
CA PRO A 74 -3.08 -23.30 17.70
C PRO A 74 -3.31 -22.42 16.45
N ASN A 75 -3.89 -22.98 15.40
CA ASN A 75 -4.21 -22.24 14.16
C ASN A 75 -5.30 -21.19 14.38
N ARG A 76 -6.30 -21.46 15.22
CA ARG A 76 -7.33 -20.51 15.57
C ARG A 76 -6.76 -19.33 16.35
N ARG A 77 -5.86 -19.58 17.31
CA ARG A 77 -5.18 -18.51 18.05
C ARG A 77 -4.33 -17.62 17.13
N ALA A 78 -3.56 -18.23 16.24
CA ALA A 78 -2.79 -17.50 15.24
C ALA A 78 -3.68 -16.63 14.33
N ALA A 79 -4.83 -17.17 13.92
CA ALA A 79 -5.82 -16.45 13.11
C ALA A 79 -6.38 -15.24 13.84
N ILE A 80 -6.81 -15.38 15.08
CA ILE A 80 -7.34 -14.28 15.91
C ILE A 80 -6.27 -13.21 16.13
N ARG A 81 -5.03 -13.62 16.42
CA ARG A 81 -3.92 -12.68 16.56
C ARG A 81 -3.63 -11.92 15.27
N ALA A 82 -3.65 -12.61 14.11
CA ALA A 82 -3.46 -11.96 12.81
C ALA A 82 -4.51 -10.87 12.55
N LEU A 83 -5.76 -11.15 12.87
CA LEU A 83 -6.85 -10.18 12.74
C LEU A 83 -6.67 -9.00 13.69
N GLY A 84 -6.34 -9.26 14.95
CA GLY A 84 -6.08 -8.20 15.94
C GLY A 84 -4.92 -7.31 15.53
N VAL A 85 -3.81 -7.91 15.08
CA VAL A 85 -2.63 -7.16 14.64
C VAL A 85 -2.87 -6.37 13.38
N ALA A 86 -3.57 -6.95 12.39
CA ALA A 86 -3.92 -6.21 11.18
C ALA A 86 -4.79 -4.98 11.50
N GLY A 87 -5.76 -5.13 12.42
CA GLY A 87 -6.59 -4.02 12.88
C GLY A 87 -5.80 -2.94 13.62
N VAL A 88 -4.99 -3.34 14.61
CA VAL A 88 -4.15 -2.42 15.38
C VAL A 88 -3.11 -1.73 14.48
N SER A 89 -2.45 -2.48 13.59
CA SER A 89 -1.46 -1.92 12.66
C SER A 89 -2.08 -0.89 11.73
N SER A 90 -3.25 -1.17 11.17
CA SER A 90 -3.97 -0.21 10.34
C SER A 90 -4.30 1.07 11.11
N THR A 91 -4.69 0.95 12.37
CA THR A 91 -5.01 2.10 13.22
C THR A 91 -3.76 2.92 13.54
N ILE A 92 -2.68 2.29 13.98
CA ILE A 92 -1.42 2.96 14.31
C ILE A 92 -0.85 3.69 13.09
N VAL A 93 -0.82 3.01 11.93
CA VAL A 93 -0.29 3.59 10.71
C VAL A 93 -1.15 4.74 10.21
N ASN A 94 -2.47 4.58 10.20
CA ASN A 94 -3.35 5.64 9.76
C ASN A 94 -3.35 6.86 10.69
N THR A 95 -3.19 6.64 12.00
CA THR A 95 -3.27 7.74 12.99
C THR A 95 -1.90 8.38 13.25
N GLY A 96 -0.83 7.60 13.26
CA GLY A 96 0.52 8.08 13.62
C GLY A 96 1.37 8.45 12.42
N ILE A 97 1.80 7.45 11.63
CA ILE A 97 2.82 7.67 10.59
C ILE A 97 2.31 8.60 9.48
N LYS A 98 1.04 8.44 9.06
CA LYS A 98 0.46 9.26 8.00
C LYS A 98 0.35 10.74 8.36
N GLN A 99 0.10 11.06 9.62
CA GLN A 99 0.04 12.46 10.07
C GLN A 99 1.42 13.10 10.10
N VAL A 100 2.47 12.31 10.41
CA VAL A 100 3.85 12.81 10.49
C VAL A 100 4.47 12.99 9.10
N VAL A 101 4.26 12.05 8.18
CA VAL A 101 4.92 12.06 6.86
C VAL A 101 4.26 13.04 5.90
N GLY A 102 2.93 13.21 5.93
CA GLY A 102 2.20 14.19 5.13
C GLY A 102 2.37 14.06 3.61
N ARG A 103 2.79 12.89 3.08
CA ARG A 103 3.11 12.74 1.66
C ARG A 103 1.86 12.83 0.79
N GLU A 104 1.94 13.60 -0.30
CA GLU A 104 0.91 13.67 -1.33
C GLU A 104 0.77 12.35 -2.09
N ARG A 105 -0.41 12.11 -2.65
CA ARG A 105 -0.69 10.94 -3.49
C ARG A 105 -0.35 11.22 -4.95
N PRO A 106 -0.16 10.16 -5.77
CA PRO A 106 -0.05 10.33 -7.21
C PRO A 106 -1.24 11.11 -7.77
N ASP A 107 -0.96 12.02 -8.72
CA ASP A 107 -2.02 12.74 -9.42
C ASP A 107 -2.91 11.77 -10.20
N ARG A 108 -4.22 12.01 -10.13
CA ARG A 108 -5.25 11.19 -10.77
C ARG A 108 -6.12 11.96 -11.76
N THR A 109 -5.81 13.24 -12.01
CA THR A 109 -6.60 14.10 -12.92
C THR A 109 -6.72 13.51 -14.31
N ASP A 110 -5.62 12.95 -14.84
CA ASP A 110 -5.56 12.34 -16.17
C ASP A 110 -5.69 10.81 -16.16
N LEU A 111 -6.18 10.25 -15.06
CA LEU A 111 -6.20 8.80 -14.87
C LEU A 111 -7.24 8.13 -15.78
N ARG A 112 -6.77 7.42 -16.78
CA ARG A 112 -7.58 6.64 -17.73
C ARG A 112 -7.94 5.27 -17.15
N ILE A 113 -8.72 5.22 -16.09
CA ILE A 113 -9.25 3.96 -15.57
C ILE A 113 -10.70 3.81 -16.00
N SER A 114 -11.03 2.64 -16.55
CA SER A 114 -12.40 2.30 -16.93
C SER A 114 -13.36 2.53 -15.76
N ASN A 115 -14.44 3.28 -15.97
CA ASN A 115 -15.48 3.53 -14.95
C ASN A 115 -16.34 2.28 -14.67
N ALA A 116 -16.17 1.19 -15.43
CA ALA A 116 -16.88 -0.06 -15.20
C ALA A 116 -16.39 -0.75 -13.91
N GLY A 117 -17.31 -1.29 -13.16
CA GLY A 117 -17.03 -2.15 -12.01
C GLY A 117 -17.06 -1.47 -10.64
N VAL A 118 -16.28 -1.99 -9.70
CA VAL A 118 -16.27 -1.59 -8.29
C VAL A 118 -15.78 -0.17 -8.09
N PRO A 119 -16.51 0.71 -7.37
CA PRO A 119 -16.05 2.05 -7.07
C PRO A 119 -14.81 2.00 -6.16
N VAL A 120 -13.79 2.80 -6.50
CA VAL A 120 -12.58 2.93 -5.68
C VAL A 120 -12.70 4.20 -4.85
N ARG A 121 -12.74 4.04 -3.52
CA ARG A 121 -12.77 5.16 -2.59
C ARG A 121 -11.44 5.91 -2.63
N GLU A 122 -11.50 7.22 -2.75
CA GLU A 122 -10.32 8.09 -2.63
C GLU A 122 -10.02 8.37 -1.16
N PRO A 123 -8.86 7.92 -0.66
CA PRO A 123 -8.49 8.22 0.71
C PRO A 123 -7.97 9.67 0.80
N LYS A 124 -8.46 10.42 1.78
CA LYS A 124 -8.04 11.81 2.05
C LYS A 124 -6.80 11.94 2.96
N THR A 125 -6.14 10.83 3.25
CA THR A 125 -4.96 10.80 4.15
C THR A 125 -3.67 10.74 3.38
N SER A 126 -2.53 11.01 4.05
CA SER A 126 -1.17 10.86 3.49
C SER A 126 -1.00 9.55 2.71
N SER A 127 -0.19 9.58 1.65
CA SER A 127 0.05 8.43 0.81
C SER A 127 0.95 7.39 1.48
N PHE A 128 1.95 7.82 2.25
CA PHE A 128 2.92 6.92 2.88
C PHE A 128 2.53 6.55 4.32
N PRO A 129 2.71 5.29 4.68
CA PRO A 129 2.87 4.12 3.83
C PRO A 129 1.52 3.61 3.29
N SER A 130 1.54 2.68 2.32
CA SER A 130 0.33 2.03 1.86
C SER A 130 -0.28 1.13 2.94
N GLY A 131 -1.42 1.56 3.51
CA GLY A 131 -2.09 0.81 4.58
C GLY A 131 -2.59 -0.57 4.14
N HIS A 132 -3.10 -0.71 2.90
CA HIS A 132 -3.51 -1.99 2.34
C HIS A 132 -2.34 -2.98 2.25
N THR A 133 -1.21 -2.52 1.71
CA THR A 133 0.00 -3.33 1.57
C THR A 133 0.55 -3.74 2.93
N LEU A 134 0.61 -2.79 3.87
CA LEU A 134 1.07 -3.05 5.23
C LEU A 134 0.21 -4.11 5.92
N ALA A 135 -1.11 -3.97 5.91
CA ALA A 135 -2.02 -4.93 6.51
C ALA A 135 -1.91 -6.32 5.84
N ALA A 136 -1.78 -6.34 4.50
CA ALA A 136 -1.65 -7.56 3.73
C ALA A 136 -0.36 -8.32 4.07
N PHE A 137 0.79 -7.65 4.08
CA PHE A 137 2.07 -8.29 4.40
C PHE A 137 2.18 -8.69 5.88
N CYS A 138 1.62 -7.91 6.79
CA CYS A 138 1.52 -8.27 8.19
C CYS A 138 0.70 -9.55 8.36
N ALA A 139 -0.49 -9.63 7.78
CA ALA A 139 -1.35 -10.81 7.85
C ALA A 139 -0.71 -12.02 7.17
N ALA A 140 -0.12 -11.86 5.97
CA ALA A 140 0.61 -12.92 5.29
C ALA A 140 1.72 -13.49 6.19
N THR A 141 2.54 -12.61 6.77
CA THR A 141 3.66 -13.01 7.65
C THR A 141 3.18 -13.76 8.88
N VAL A 142 2.15 -13.28 9.56
CA VAL A 142 1.59 -13.95 10.76
C VAL A 142 0.99 -15.30 10.41
N LEU A 143 0.38 -15.45 9.23
CA LEU A 143 -0.26 -16.66 8.78
C LEU A 143 0.70 -17.69 8.17
N THR A 144 1.96 -17.36 7.88
CA THR A 144 2.94 -18.32 7.36
C THR A 144 3.20 -19.46 8.35
N ARG A 145 3.50 -20.64 7.81
CA ARG A 145 3.81 -21.84 8.60
C ARG A 145 5.11 -22.48 8.12
N PRO A 146 5.96 -22.97 9.04
CA PRO A 146 7.11 -23.78 8.66
C PRO A 146 6.69 -24.97 7.81
N GLY A 147 7.44 -25.26 6.75
CA GLY A 147 7.19 -26.41 5.86
C GLY A 147 6.09 -26.21 4.80
N GLU A 148 5.18 -25.26 4.95
CA GLU A 148 4.08 -25.01 3.99
C GLU A 148 4.50 -24.05 2.86
N ARG A 149 5.49 -24.43 2.03
CA ARG A 149 6.05 -23.54 0.99
C ARG A 149 4.99 -22.97 0.04
N ALA A 150 4.14 -23.82 -0.52
CA ALA A 150 3.10 -23.39 -1.48
C ALA A 150 2.06 -22.48 -0.82
N GLY A 151 1.62 -22.80 0.39
CA GLY A 151 0.67 -21.98 1.13
C GLY A 151 1.26 -20.61 1.54
N ASN A 152 2.54 -20.57 1.90
CA ASN A 152 3.23 -19.33 2.20
C ASN A 152 3.44 -18.48 0.95
N ALA A 153 3.83 -19.08 -0.18
CA ALA A 153 3.95 -18.40 -1.47
C ALA A 153 2.61 -17.77 -1.88
N PHE A 154 1.51 -18.50 -1.77
CA PHE A 154 0.17 -17.97 -2.03
C PHE A 154 -0.14 -16.71 -1.21
N LEU A 155 0.15 -16.74 0.10
CA LEU A 155 -0.11 -15.58 0.98
C LEU A 155 0.67 -14.34 0.54
N TYR A 156 1.96 -14.48 0.25
CA TYR A 156 2.78 -13.35 -0.17
C TYR A 156 2.45 -12.88 -1.59
N THR A 157 2.08 -13.79 -2.50
CA THR A 157 1.58 -13.42 -3.84
C THR A 157 0.29 -12.61 -3.74
N ALA A 158 -0.67 -13.04 -2.91
CA ALA A 158 -1.90 -12.29 -2.69
C ALA A 158 -1.62 -10.89 -2.09
N ALA A 159 -0.71 -10.80 -1.11
CA ALA A 159 -0.29 -9.52 -0.55
C ALA A 159 0.39 -8.61 -1.60
N GLY A 160 1.25 -9.19 -2.44
CA GLY A 160 1.91 -8.49 -3.54
C GLY A 160 0.91 -7.95 -4.57
N LEU A 161 -0.07 -8.76 -4.97
CA LEU A 161 -1.14 -8.35 -5.89
C LEU A 161 -1.94 -7.17 -5.32
N ILE A 162 -2.24 -7.17 -4.02
CA ILE A 162 -2.87 -6.02 -3.36
C ILE A 162 -1.97 -4.80 -3.48
N GLY A 163 -0.67 -4.90 -3.21
CA GLY A 163 0.27 -3.79 -3.39
C GLY A 163 0.31 -3.26 -4.82
N VAL A 164 0.44 -4.15 -5.80
CA VAL A 164 0.46 -3.81 -7.23
C VAL A 164 -0.84 -3.11 -7.67
N SER A 165 -1.98 -3.57 -7.19
CA SER A 165 -3.26 -2.91 -7.49
C SER A 165 -3.30 -1.45 -7.02
N ARG A 166 -2.60 -1.12 -5.90
CA ARG A 166 -2.54 0.26 -5.39
C ARG A 166 -1.74 1.19 -6.28
N ILE A 167 -0.68 0.67 -6.93
CA ILE A 167 0.12 1.42 -7.91
C ILE A 167 -0.70 1.60 -9.20
N HIS A 168 -1.28 0.53 -9.71
CA HIS A 168 -2.10 0.57 -10.94
C HIS A 168 -3.22 1.61 -10.84
N LEU A 169 -3.90 1.66 -9.69
CA LEU A 169 -5.00 2.60 -9.42
C LEU A 169 -4.52 4.00 -9.01
N ARG A 170 -3.22 4.33 -9.09
CA ARG A 170 -2.63 5.60 -8.61
C ARG A 170 -3.10 6.00 -7.21
N ALA A 171 -3.37 5.03 -6.36
CA ALA A 171 -3.72 5.28 -4.97
C ALA A 171 -2.49 5.51 -4.09
N HIS A 172 -1.34 4.95 -4.50
CA HIS A 172 -0.05 5.02 -3.83
C HIS A 172 1.10 4.99 -4.83
N HIS A 173 2.21 5.64 -4.49
CA HIS A 173 3.49 5.47 -5.17
C HIS A 173 4.09 4.08 -4.90
N ALA A 174 5.04 3.65 -5.74
CA ALA A 174 5.72 2.36 -5.53
C ALA A 174 6.48 2.32 -4.19
N SER A 175 7.11 3.42 -3.81
CA SER A 175 7.81 3.56 -2.53
C SER A 175 6.87 3.48 -1.32
N ASP A 176 5.62 3.97 -1.42
CA ASP A 176 4.61 3.80 -0.37
C ASP A 176 4.26 2.32 -0.18
N VAL A 177 4.17 1.59 -1.29
CA VAL A 177 3.93 0.14 -1.30
C VAL A 177 5.10 -0.60 -0.68
N LEU A 178 6.33 -0.27 -1.06
CA LEU A 178 7.54 -0.85 -0.45
C LEU A 178 7.64 -0.56 1.04
N GLY A 179 7.34 0.66 1.47
CA GLY A 179 7.23 1.02 2.88
C GLY A 179 6.19 0.15 3.61
N GLY A 180 5.04 -0.07 2.98
CA GLY A 180 4.01 -0.99 3.48
C GLY A 180 4.49 -2.44 3.60
N VAL A 181 5.25 -2.95 2.61
CA VAL A 181 5.87 -4.29 2.65
C VAL A 181 6.81 -4.43 3.84
N VAL A 182 7.74 -3.49 4.00
CA VAL A 182 8.74 -3.54 5.07
C VAL A 182 8.09 -3.46 6.44
N ILE A 183 7.28 -2.43 6.67
CA ILE A 183 6.62 -2.21 7.98
C ILE A 183 5.69 -3.38 8.31
N GLY A 184 4.87 -3.82 7.35
CA GLY A 184 3.94 -4.94 7.54
C GLY A 184 4.65 -6.25 7.86
N THR A 185 5.76 -6.53 7.17
CA THR A 185 6.56 -7.73 7.43
C THR A 185 7.21 -7.69 8.81
N VAL A 186 7.84 -6.57 9.18
CA VAL A 186 8.46 -6.38 10.50
C VAL A 186 7.43 -6.56 11.62
N LEU A 187 6.25 -5.92 11.50
CA LEU A 187 5.17 -6.09 12.47
C LEU A 187 4.71 -7.56 12.54
N GLY A 188 4.53 -8.22 11.40
CA GLY A 188 4.15 -9.62 11.36
C GLY A 188 5.17 -10.55 12.03
N LEU A 189 6.47 -10.31 11.81
CA LEU A 189 7.55 -11.04 12.47
C LEU A 189 7.58 -10.79 13.99
N THR A 190 7.36 -9.55 14.42
CA THR A 190 7.28 -9.18 15.84
C THR A 190 6.16 -9.95 16.53
N VAL A 191 4.96 -9.96 15.93
CA VAL A 191 3.82 -10.71 16.49
C VAL A 191 4.10 -12.20 16.57
N ARG A 192 4.81 -12.76 15.60
CA ARG A 192 5.18 -14.19 15.62
C ARG A 192 6.12 -14.56 16.79
N ARG A 193 6.95 -13.63 17.26
CA ARG A 193 7.85 -13.89 18.42
C ARG A 193 7.11 -14.06 19.74
N PHE A 194 5.87 -13.57 19.83
CA PHE A 194 5.04 -13.71 21.03
C PHE A 194 4.03 -14.88 20.96
N ARG A 195 4.33 -15.87 20.12
CA ARG A 195 3.56 -17.13 20.00
C ARG A 195 3.90 -18.10 21.10
#